data_7e68f8a0bfa2b32f02df9a2e5393fcb9
#
_entry.id   7e68f8a0bfa2b32f02df9a2e5393fcb9
#
_cell.length_a   1.000
_cell.length_b   1.000
_cell.length_c   1.000
_cell.angle_alpha   90.00
_cell.angle_beta   90.00
_cell.angle_gamma   90.00
#
_symmetry.space_group_name_H-M   'P 1'
#
loop_
_entity.id
_entity.type
_entity.pdbx_description
1 polymer ?
#
loop_
_entity_poly.entity_id
_entity_poly.type
_entity_poly.pdbx_seq_one_letter_code
_entity_poly.pdbx_strand_id
1 'polypeptide(L)'
;MSSSSPTATDQPSSTVAALLQARRDKVAKLQELGIDPWGSRFDDAHPIETVRKQGDSIAQDADDGPTVRVAGRIMLLRNAGRLVFLDLVDRTGRIQVMIGKKQVGADIWPVVGCLDLGDIIGVEAVSYTHLTLPTKRI
;
A
#
# COMPACT_ATOMS: atom_id res chain seq x y z
N MET A 1 -29.78 -49.06 2.66
CA MET A 1 -28.45 -48.56 2.37
C MET A 1 -28.47 -47.05 2.41
N SER A 2 -28.05 -46.54 3.51
CA SER A 2 -27.95 -45.09 3.67
C SER A 2 -26.65 -44.63 3.03
N SER A 3 -26.72 -43.98 1.88
CA SER A 3 -25.62 -43.16 1.41
C SER A 3 -25.55 -41.94 2.34
N SER A 4 -24.61 -41.92 3.23
CA SER A 4 -24.29 -40.71 3.95
C SER A 4 -23.75 -39.71 2.93
N SER A 5 -24.56 -38.72 2.60
CA SER A 5 -24.04 -37.53 1.91
C SER A 5 -22.96 -36.97 2.80
N PRO A 6 -21.78 -36.67 2.27
CA PRO A 6 -20.80 -35.95 3.05
C PRO A 6 -21.44 -34.64 3.46
N THR A 7 -21.54 -34.44 4.74
CA THR A 7 -21.84 -33.13 5.29
C THR A 7 -20.95 -32.16 4.55
N ALA A 8 -21.57 -31.18 3.92
CA ALA A 8 -20.82 -30.08 3.32
C ALA A 8 -19.96 -29.50 4.43
N THR A 9 -18.73 -29.95 4.50
CA THR A 9 -17.72 -29.24 5.27
C THR A 9 -17.75 -27.82 4.76
N ASP A 10 -17.89 -26.92 5.68
CA ASP A 10 -17.89 -25.48 5.44
C ASP A 10 -16.53 -25.07 4.87
N GLN A 11 -16.25 -25.54 3.65
CA GLN A 11 -15.07 -25.15 2.93
C GLN A 11 -15.38 -23.80 2.29
N PRO A 12 -14.55 -22.79 2.54
CA PRO A 12 -14.72 -21.52 1.85
C PRO A 12 -14.78 -21.78 0.35
N SER A 13 -15.61 -21.01 -0.35
CA SER A 13 -15.68 -21.12 -1.80
C SER A 13 -14.27 -21.10 -2.40
N SER A 14 -14.04 -21.77 -3.50
CA SER A 14 -12.72 -21.83 -4.15
C SER A 14 -12.11 -20.45 -4.35
N THR A 15 -12.93 -19.42 -4.59
CA THR A 15 -12.51 -18.02 -4.73
C THR A 15 -11.97 -17.45 -3.41
N VAL A 16 -12.66 -17.70 -2.29
CA VAL A 16 -12.21 -17.24 -0.96
C VAL A 16 -10.93 -17.97 -0.56
N ALA A 17 -10.86 -19.27 -0.80
CA ALA A 17 -9.66 -20.06 -0.52
C ALA A 17 -8.46 -19.55 -1.34
N ALA A 18 -8.66 -19.22 -2.61
CA ALA A 18 -7.63 -18.67 -3.48
C ALA A 18 -7.14 -17.30 -2.99
N LEU A 19 -8.06 -16.42 -2.55
CA LEU A 19 -7.71 -15.11 -2.00
C LEU A 19 -6.91 -15.23 -0.69
N LEU A 20 -7.32 -16.12 0.19
CA LEU A 20 -6.60 -16.37 1.44
C LEU A 20 -5.20 -16.92 1.17
N GLN A 21 -5.08 -17.84 0.23
CA GLN A 21 -3.79 -18.41 -0.14
C GLN A 21 -2.88 -17.34 -0.76
N ALA A 22 -3.41 -16.49 -1.62
CA ALA A 22 -2.65 -15.39 -2.22
C ALA A 22 -2.11 -14.44 -1.14
N ARG A 23 -2.90 -14.13 -0.13
CA ARG A 23 -2.45 -13.30 1.00
C ARG A 23 -1.36 -13.97 1.83
N ARG A 24 -1.50 -15.26 2.09
CA ARG A 24 -0.48 -16.05 2.81
C ARG A 24 0.82 -16.10 2.02
N ASP A 25 0.75 -16.26 0.71
CA ASP A 25 1.91 -16.26 -0.17
C ASP A 25 2.64 -14.92 -0.12
N LYS A 26 1.92 -13.81 -0.07
CA LYS A 26 2.49 -12.48 0.09
C LYS A 26 3.16 -12.27 1.44
N VAL A 27 2.58 -12.79 2.51
CA VAL A 27 3.21 -12.79 3.84
C VAL A 27 4.54 -13.55 3.80
N ALA A 28 4.56 -14.74 3.21
CA ALA A 28 5.77 -15.52 3.06
C ALA A 28 6.82 -14.78 2.21
N LYS A 29 6.38 -14.13 1.14
CA LYS A 29 7.26 -13.33 0.28
C LYS A 29 7.90 -12.16 1.01
N LEU A 30 7.13 -11.44 1.81
CA LEU A 30 7.66 -10.36 2.65
C LEU A 30 8.72 -10.86 3.62
N GLN A 31 8.47 -12.01 4.25
CA GLN A 31 9.44 -12.63 5.15
C GLN A 31 10.74 -13.01 4.44
N GLU A 32 10.65 -13.54 3.22
CA GLU A 32 11.82 -13.83 2.38
C GLU A 32 12.63 -12.56 2.06
N LEU A 33 11.95 -11.43 1.88
CA LEU A 33 12.57 -10.14 1.61
C LEU A 33 13.14 -9.48 2.87
N GLY A 34 13.01 -10.11 4.03
CA GLY A 34 13.47 -9.56 5.30
C GLY A 34 12.56 -8.48 5.89
N ILE A 35 11.33 -8.42 5.44
CA ILE A 35 10.33 -7.47 5.92
C ILE A 35 9.40 -8.16 6.92
N ASP A 36 9.15 -7.51 8.05
CA ASP A 36 8.16 -7.98 9.01
C ASP A 36 6.76 -7.69 8.44
N PRO A 37 5.98 -8.73 8.10
CA PRO A 37 4.65 -8.52 7.51
C PRO A 37 3.64 -7.92 8.49
N TRP A 38 3.92 -7.96 9.79
CA TRP A 38 3.06 -7.40 10.82
C TRP A 38 3.36 -5.93 11.09
N GLY A 39 4.38 -5.43 10.42
CA GLY A 39 4.76 -4.05 10.51
C GLY A 39 5.67 -3.73 11.68
N SER A 40 6.11 -2.51 11.68
CA SER A 40 6.96 -1.95 12.72
C SER A 40 6.53 -0.51 12.98
N ARG A 41 7.15 0.10 13.96
CA ARG A 41 6.90 1.49 14.29
C ARG A 41 7.29 2.40 13.11
N PHE A 42 6.43 3.33 12.79
CA PHE A 42 6.64 4.34 11.76
C PHE A 42 6.49 5.73 12.40
N ASP A 43 7.61 6.30 12.78
CA ASP A 43 7.64 7.57 13.52
C ASP A 43 7.52 8.78 12.59
N ASP A 44 7.06 9.89 13.17
CA ASP A 44 6.99 11.20 12.52
C ASP A 44 6.07 11.24 11.29
N ALA A 45 5.04 10.40 11.28
CA ALA A 45 4.02 10.46 10.24
C ALA A 45 3.14 11.71 10.42
N HIS A 46 2.97 12.44 9.33
CA HIS A 46 2.10 13.61 9.31
C HIS A 46 0.65 13.18 9.00
N PRO A 47 -0.36 13.85 9.58
CA PRO A 47 -1.73 13.64 9.15
C PRO A 47 -1.89 13.93 7.65
N ILE A 48 -2.65 13.11 6.94
CA ILE A 48 -2.87 13.27 5.49
C ILE A 48 -3.47 14.64 5.18
N GLU A 49 -4.41 15.09 6.00
CA GLU A 49 -5.00 16.43 5.86
C GLU A 49 -3.93 17.53 5.86
N THR A 50 -2.96 17.44 6.77
CA THR A 50 -1.85 18.41 6.84
C THR A 50 -1.00 18.39 5.58
N VAL A 51 -0.68 17.21 5.08
CA VAL A 51 0.11 17.05 3.84
C VAL A 51 -0.64 17.63 2.64
N ARG A 52 -1.94 17.40 2.54
CA ARG A 52 -2.76 17.96 1.46
C ARG A 52 -2.79 19.49 1.50
N LYS A 53 -2.92 20.07 2.67
CA LYS A 53 -2.89 21.54 2.83
C LYS A 53 -1.53 22.11 2.45
N GLN A 54 -0.45 21.45 2.79
CA GLN A 54 0.91 21.84 2.38
C GLN A 54 1.07 21.74 0.87
N GLY A 55 0.48 20.72 0.23
CA GLY A 55 0.48 20.57 -1.21
C GLY A 55 -0.12 21.77 -1.95
N ASP A 56 -1.18 22.36 -1.41
CA ASP A 56 -1.83 23.54 -1.99
C ASP A 56 -0.94 24.77 -2.01
N SER A 57 0.09 24.83 -1.17
CA SER A 57 1.03 25.95 -1.09
C SER A 57 2.29 25.77 -1.94
N ILE A 58 2.47 24.61 -2.58
CA ILE A 58 3.62 24.32 -3.44
C ILE A 58 3.38 24.90 -4.83
N ALA A 59 4.40 25.54 -5.42
CA ALA A 59 4.30 26.06 -6.77
C ALA A 59 4.02 24.97 -7.80
N GLN A 60 3.16 25.27 -8.77
CA GLN A 60 2.66 24.27 -9.75
C GLN A 60 3.74 23.54 -10.54
N ASP A 61 4.90 24.13 -10.70
CA ASP A 61 6.01 23.57 -11.47
C ASP A 61 7.17 23.09 -10.59
N ALA A 62 6.96 22.99 -9.27
CA ALA A 62 8.00 22.55 -8.36
C ALA A 62 8.09 21.02 -8.35
N ASP A 63 9.17 20.49 -8.92
CA ASP A 63 9.51 19.07 -8.83
C ASP A 63 10.04 18.69 -7.44
N ASP A 64 10.37 19.69 -6.63
CA ASP A 64 11.03 19.55 -5.33
C ASP A 64 10.14 20.04 -4.18
N GLY A 65 9.01 19.38 -3.99
CA GLY A 65 8.21 19.59 -2.78
C GLY A 65 8.91 19.05 -1.53
N PRO A 66 8.41 19.39 -0.32
CA PRO A 66 8.97 18.85 0.91
C PRO A 66 8.78 17.34 0.96
N THR A 67 9.77 16.65 1.54
CA THR A 67 9.64 15.24 1.86
C THR A 67 8.70 15.09 3.05
N VAL A 68 7.69 14.25 2.90
CA VAL A 68 6.69 14.01 3.92
C VAL A 68 6.59 12.52 4.24
N ARG A 69 6.11 12.21 5.43
CA ARG A 69 5.85 10.84 5.87
C ARG A 69 4.37 10.73 6.19
N VAL A 70 3.71 9.80 5.55
CA VAL A 70 2.29 9.52 5.78
C VAL A 70 2.11 8.03 6.03
N ALA A 71 1.10 7.68 6.80
CA ALA A 71 0.72 6.31 7.05
C ALA A 71 -0.79 6.18 6.93
N GLY A 72 -1.25 5.06 6.45
CA GLY A 72 -2.67 4.84 6.28
C GLY A 72 -2.98 3.48 5.71
N ARG A 73 -4.27 3.27 5.48
CA ARG A 73 -4.79 2.04 4.89
C ARG A 73 -4.96 2.22 3.39
N ILE A 74 -4.55 1.21 2.64
CA ILE A 74 -4.75 1.19 1.19
C ILE A 74 -6.24 0.93 0.90
N MET A 75 -6.91 1.90 0.31
CA MET A 75 -8.33 1.81 -0.04
C MET A 75 -8.56 1.69 -1.54
N LEU A 76 -7.58 2.01 -2.36
CA LEU A 76 -7.57 1.81 -3.80
C LEU A 76 -6.16 1.43 -4.22
N LEU A 77 -6.05 0.46 -5.12
CA LEU A 77 -4.76 -0.01 -5.62
C LEU A 77 -4.88 -0.27 -7.12
N ARG A 78 -4.03 0.37 -7.90
CA ARG A 78 -4.02 0.20 -9.35
C ARG A 78 -2.59 0.04 -9.86
N ASN A 79 -2.35 -1.07 -10.55
CA ASN A 79 -1.08 -1.34 -11.21
C ASN A 79 -1.10 -0.83 -12.64
N ALA A 80 -0.07 -0.09 -13.02
CA ALA A 80 0.12 0.45 -14.37
C ALA A 80 1.56 0.16 -14.83
N GLY A 81 1.91 -1.12 -14.94
CA GLY A 81 3.25 -1.55 -15.37
C GLY A 81 4.31 -1.23 -14.32
N ARG A 82 5.15 -0.23 -14.58
CA ARG A 82 6.23 0.20 -13.67
C ARG A 82 5.79 1.23 -12.64
N LEU A 83 4.51 1.56 -12.63
CA LEU A 83 3.91 2.49 -11.68
C LEU A 83 2.78 1.80 -10.95
N VAL A 84 2.65 2.14 -9.70
CA VAL A 84 1.52 1.74 -8.86
C VAL A 84 0.90 2.99 -8.29
N PHE A 85 -0.41 3.12 -8.45
CA PHE A 85 -1.19 4.19 -7.83
C PHE A 85 -2.01 3.58 -6.71
N LEU A 86 -1.99 4.21 -5.57
CA LEU A 86 -2.81 3.79 -4.45
C LEU A 86 -3.35 5.00 -3.69
N ASP A 87 -4.50 4.80 -3.05
CA ASP A 87 -5.05 5.79 -2.15
C ASP A 87 -4.81 5.32 -0.72
N LEU A 88 -4.17 6.18 0.05
CA LEU A 88 -4.01 5.99 1.49
C LEU A 88 -5.04 6.82 2.22
N VAL A 89 -5.66 6.20 3.21
CA VAL A 89 -6.65 6.83 4.07
C VAL A 89 -6.20 6.69 5.52
N ASP A 90 -6.13 7.81 6.21
CA ASP A 90 -6.02 7.85 7.66
C ASP A 90 -7.29 8.46 8.26
N ARG A 91 -7.30 8.73 9.55
CA ARG A 91 -8.46 9.34 10.22
C ARG A 91 -8.75 10.77 9.78
N THR A 92 -7.81 11.44 9.11
CA THR A 92 -7.93 12.86 8.74
C THR A 92 -8.28 13.08 7.29
N GLY A 93 -8.01 12.12 6.41
CA GLY A 93 -8.27 12.30 4.99
C GLY A 93 -7.73 11.20 4.12
N ARG A 94 -7.69 11.49 2.83
CA ARG A 94 -7.30 10.58 1.77
C ARG A 94 -6.28 11.27 0.85
N ILE A 95 -5.28 10.51 0.42
CA ILE A 95 -4.27 11.02 -0.49
C ILE A 95 -3.89 9.94 -1.51
N GLN A 96 -3.64 10.35 -2.74
CA GLN A 96 -3.12 9.45 -3.75
C GLN A 96 -1.59 9.39 -3.67
N VAL A 97 -1.06 8.18 -3.70
CA VAL A 97 0.38 7.91 -3.70
C VAL A 97 0.75 7.23 -5.01
N MET A 98 1.79 7.74 -5.66
CA MET A 98 2.37 7.13 -6.85
C MET A 98 3.69 6.48 -6.48
N ILE A 99 3.81 5.20 -6.77
CA ILE A 99 5.02 4.42 -6.51
C ILE A 99 5.62 4.01 -7.85
N GLY A 100 6.81 4.51 -8.14
CA GLY A 100 7.53 4.16 -9.36
C GLY A 100 8.68 3.20 -9.06
N LYS A 101 8.92 2.24 -9.95
CA LYS A 101 10.02 1.29 -9.82
C LYS A 101 11.37 2.00 -9.73
N LYS A 102 11.56 3.09 -10.48
CA LYS A 102 12.80 3.87 -10.45
C LYS A 102 12.99 4.61 -9.13
N GLN A 103 11.92 5.10 -8.54
CA GLN A 103 11.98 5.90 -7.32
C GLN A 103 12.27 5.04 -6.09
N VAL A 104 11.64 3.87 -5.99
CA VAL A 104 11.83 2.99 -4.82
C VAL A 104 13.02 2.06 -4.94
N GLY A 105 13.46 1.79 -6.16
CA GLY A 105 14.59 0.90 -6.42
C GLY A 105 14.22 -0.59 -6.45
N ALA A 106 15.18 -1.38 -6.90
CA ALA A 106 14.98 -2.82 -7.11
C ALA A 106 14.75 -3.59 -5.81
N ASP A 107 15.22 -3.07 -4.67
CA ASP A 107 15.06 -3.73 -3.37
C ASP A 107 13.64 -3.61 -2.82
N ILE A 108 13.00 -2.48 -3.06
CA ILE A 108 11.66 -2.17 -2.55
C ILE A 108 10.55 -2.58 -3.53
N TRP A 109 10.85 -2.60 -4.82
CA TRP A 109 9.84 -2.92 -5.82
C TRP A 109 9.14 -4.27 -5.59
N PRO A 110 9.83 -5.37 -5.19
CA PRO A 110 9.15 -6.61 -4.85
C PRO A 110 8.18 -6.48 -3.67
N VAL A 111 8.49 -5.61 -2.70
CA VAL A 111 7.60 -5.32 -1.57
C VAL A 111 6.30 -4.67 -2.07
N VAL A 112 6.40 -3.76 -3.03
CA VAL A 112 5.23 -3.11 -3.64
C VAL A 112 4.30 -4.14 -4.28
N GLY A 113 4.84 -5.17 -4.89
CA GLY A 113 4.06 -6.28 -5.46
C GLY A 113 3.31 -7.11 -4.42
N CYS A 114 3.68 -7.01 -3.15
CA CYS A 114 3.01 -7.70 -2.05
C CYS A 114 1.90 -6.89 -1.39
N LEU A 115 1.68 -5.64 -1.81
CA LEU A 115 0.64 -4.79 -1.24
C LEU A 115 -0.74 -5.21 -1.69
N ASP A 116 -1.70 -5.13 -0.80
CA ASP A 116 -3.11 -5.43 -1.05
C ASP A 116 -4.03 -4.34 -0.48
N LEU A 117 -5.26 -4.33 -0.98
CA LEU A 117 -6.32 -3.50 -0.41
C LEU A 117 -6.50 -3.85 1.07
N GLY A 118 -6.61 -2.83 1.89
CA GLY A 118 -6.77 -2.97 3.33
C GLY A 118 -5.47 -3.01 4.12
N ASP A 119 -4.33 -3.12 3.46
CA ASP A 119 -3.04 -3.08 4.14
C ASP A 119 -2.76 -1.69 4.72
N ILE A 120 -2.07 -1.68 5.84
CA ILE A 120 -1.61 -0.46 6.49
C ILE A 120 -0.12 -0.29 6.18
N ILE A 121 0.24 0.82 5.56
CA ILE A 121 1.62 1.09 5.19
C ILE A 121 2.03 2.49 5.60
N GLY A 122 3.33 2.68 5.77
CA GLY A 122 3.96 3.99 5.92
C GLY A 122 4.74 4.33 4.65
N VAL A 123 4.66 5.57 4.24
CA VAL A 123 5.28 6.06 3.01
C VAL A 123 6.06 7.34 3.30
N GLU A 124 7.30 7.39 2.83
CA GLU A 124 8.08 8.61 2.76
C GLU A 124 8.18 9.03 1.30
N ALA A 125 7.76 10.25 0.99
CA ALA A 125 7.64 10.69 -0.38
C ALA A 125 7.79 12.20 -0.51
N VAL A 126 7.97 12.65 -1.75
CA VAL A 126 7.96 14.07 -2.09
C VAL A 126 6.53 14.51 -2.41
N SER A 127 6.08 15.57 -1.76
CA SER A 127 4.75 16.12 -2.01
C SER A 127 4.72 16.93 -3.29
N TYR A 128 3.69 16.73 -4.10
CA TYR A 128 3.41 17.53 -5.32
C TYR A 128 2.09 18.26 -5.20
N THR A 129 1.91 19.29 -6.03
CA THR A 129 0.71 20.12 -6.07
C THR A 129 -0.58 19.38 -6.42
N HIS A 130 -0.50 18.24 -7.08
CA HIS A 130 -1.67 17.48 -7.53
C HIS A 130 -2.09 16.36 -6.58
N LEU A 131 -1.74 16.45 -5.30
CA LEU A 131 -2.13 15.47 -4.26
C LEU A 131 -1.57 14.07 -4.52
N THR A 132 -0.54 13.95 -5.34
CA THR A 132 0.14 12.69 -5.64
C THR A 132 1.53 12.71 -5.02
N LEU A 133 1.85 11.68 -4.27
CA LEU A 133 3.15 11.52 -3.65
C LEU A 133 3.95 10.47 -4.42
N PRO A 134 5.01 10.83 -5.17
CA PRO A 134 5.95 9.82 -5.63
C PRO A 134 6.74 9.31 -4.44
N THR A 135 6.72 7.99 -4.30
CA THR A 135 7.29 7.32 -3.13
C THR A 135 8.80 7.20 -3.26
N LYS A 136 9.53 7.69 -2.29
CA LYS A 136 10.97 7.45 -2.16
C LYS A 136 11.24 6.20 -1.32
N ARG A 137 10.31 5.85 -0.42
CA ARG A 137 10.51 4.80 0.56
C ARG A 137 9.16 4.33 1.12
N ILE A 138 9.04 3.05 1.36
CA ILE A 138 7.86 2.44 1.95
C ILE A 138 8.20 1.87 3.32
#